data_af33c39d39869327158ed8326eca867e
#
_entry.id   af33c39d39869327158ed8326eca867e
#
_cell.length_a   1.000
_cell.length_b   1.000
_cell.length_c   1.000
_cell.angle_alpha   90.00
_cell.angle_beta   90.00
_cell.angle_gamma   90.00
#
_symmetry.space_group_name_H-M   'P 1'
#
loop_
_entity.id
_entity.type
_entity.pdbx_description
1 polymer ?
#
loop_
_entity_poly.entity_id
_entity_poly.type
_entity_poly.pdbx_seq_one_letter_code
_entity_poly.pdbx_strand_id
1 'polypeptide(L)'
;MTTFIIGLVILIGGAALYGRFCEKVFGPDDRKTPAYTKEDGVDYVPMRGWKNSLINLLNIAGTGPIIGPIQGILFGPIAFLTIPIGNIIGGAMHDYFSGMICLRDGGTQMPEMIRRYSAKGIYKFYNVFVCVMLLLVGAVFIYTPGDIAATQLFGFDGKATSVSTWIIYGVIFLYYLIATVFPIDAIIGKIYPIFGGILLFSAIGVFIGIFVTGMPLINVWDSWAAPVLSLTGADGTVGTFTYADYFSNGHFLPIFFVTVACGILSGFHSTQTAIISRTMKSERQGRNTFYNMMVLEGFIAMVWAAGAMGVYNLALQEPNATLATGTVGVVCKYLLGNVGGIIALIGVIVLPITSGDTALRALRLSLSETLHIDQSTNGKRIKLALPIFALVIAILVFAKTNSNGFMILWRYFAWANQTLSLFAFLCITAWMFENGKGKWAWMPMIPGCFYTFICITYIANAHIGFNIPWTPSYIIGVVCAVAYVVACCMYGKKRAARLLASK
;
A
#
# COMPACT_ATOMS: atom_id res chain seq x y z
N MET A 1 13.97 -19.67 -10.14
CA MET A 1 14.69 -18.43 -10.50
C MET A 1 14.16 -17.77 -11.77
N THR A 2 13.99 -18.51 -12.85
CA THR A 2 13.60 -17.92 -14.18
C THR A 2 12.27 -17.15 -14.15
N THR A 3 11.23 -17.68 -13.49
CA THR A 3 9.94 -16.96 -13.37
C THR A 3 10.08 -15.62 -12.65
N PHE A 4 10.90 -15.57 -11.60
CA PHE A 4 11.21 -14.31 -10.90
C PHE A 4 11.85 -13.28 -11.84
N ILE A 5 12.84 -13.70 -12.65
CA ILE A 5 13.49 -12.83 -13.65
C ILE A 5 12.49 -12.36 -14.71
N ILE A 6 11.64 -13.27 -15.23
CA ILE A 6 10.57 -12.91 -16.18
C ILE A 6 9.65 -11.85 -15.55
N GLY A 7 9.24 -12.02 -14.30
CA GLY A 7 8.44 -11.04 -13.57
C GLY A 7 9.12 -9.66 -13.49
N LEU A 8 10.41 -9.61 -13.22
CA LEU A 8 11.18 -8.35 -13.21
C LEU A 8 11.27 -7.71 -14.60
N VAL A 9 11.46 -8.51 -15.64
CA VAL A 9 11.44 -8.01 -17.04
C VAL A 9 10.07 -7.44 -17.40
N ILE A 10 8.98 -8.12 -17.00
CA ILE A 10 7.61 -7.60 -17.16
C ILE A 10 7.44 -6.27 -16.43
N LEU A 11 7.91 -6.18 -15.18
CA LEU A 11 7.78 -4.98 -14.37
C LEU A 11 8.50 -3.78 -15.01
N ILE A 12 9.77 -3.95 -15.38
CA ILE A 12 10.60 -2.88 -15.96
C ILE A 12 10.14 -2.53 -17.38
N GLY A 13 9.92 -3.54 -18.24
CA GLY A 13 9.46 -3.36 -19.61
C GLY A 13 8.06 -2.75 -19.67
N GLY A 14 7.15 -3.26 -18.86
CA GLY A 14 5.80 -2.72 -18.72
C GLY A 14 5.78 -1.29 -18.22
N ALA A 15 6.63 -0.95 -17.25
CA ALA A 15 6.79 0.43 -16.80
C ALA A 15 7.24 1.37 -17.92
N ALA A 16 8.19 0.92 -18.73
CA ALA A 16 8.69 1.71 -19.84
C ALA A 16 7.62 1.94 -20.93
N LEU A 17 6.80 0.95 -21.21
CA LEU A 17 5.78 1.00 -22.27
C LEU A 17 4.47 1.61 -21.77
N TYR A 18 3.88 1.00 -20.75
CA TYR A 18 2.55 1.40 -20.28
C TYR A 18 2.60 2.72 -19.49
N GLY A 19 3.70 3.02 -18.79
CA GLY A 19 3.90 4.30 -18.13
C GLY A 19 3.96 5.49 -19.11
N ARG A 20 4.64 5.31 -20.28
CA ARG A 20 4.61 6.32 -21.34
C ARG A 20 3.22 6.46 -21.97
N PHE A 21 2.50 5.34 -22.09
CA PHE A 21 1.12 5.36 -22.59
C PHE A 21 0.19 6.12 -21.63
N CYS A 22 0.28 5.89 -20.31
CA CYS A 22 -0.47 6.64 -19.30
C CYS A 22 -0.15 8.15 -19.39
N GLU A 23 1.13 8.51 -19.51
CA GLU A 23 1.57 9.89 -19.67
C GLU A 23 0.99 10.54 -20.94
N LYS A 24 1.02 9.84 -22.07
CA LYS A 24 0.42 10.30 -23.34
C LYS A 24 -1.09 10.48 -23.20
N VAL A 25 -1.79 9.58 -22.52
CA VAL A 25 -3.24 9.66 -22.31
C VAL A 25 -3.57 10.84 -21.40
N PHE A 26 -2.82 11.07 -20.33
CA PHE A 26 -3.04 12.21 -19.43
C PHE A 26 -2.73 13.54 -20.12
N GLY A 27 -1.60 13.65 -20.83
CA GLY A 27 -1.13 14.85 -21.50
C GLY A 27 -0.68 15.92 -20.51
N PRO A 28 0.48 15.73 -19.83
CA PRO A 28 1.04 16.75 -18.95
C PRO A 28 1.51 17.96 -19.78
N ASP A 29 1.32 19.17 -19.22
CA ASP A 29 1.72 20.43 -19.84
C ASP A 29 2.62 21.26 -18.91
N ASP A 30 2.95 22.49 -19.33
CA ASP A 30 3.88 23.39 -18.62
C ASP A 30 3.17 24.42 -17.73
N ARG A 31 1.92 24.15 -17.32
CA ARG A 31 1.20 25.00 -16.38
C ARG A 31 1.91 25.10 -15.03
N LYS A 32 1.77 26.24 -14.37
CA LYS A 32 2.25 26.42 -13.00
C LYS A 32 1.54 25.46 -12.05
N THR A 33 2.30 24.71 -11.29
CA THR A 33 1.78 23.78 -10.31
C THR A 33 1.33 24.47 -9.02
N PRO A 34 0.53 23.80 -8.17
CA PRO A 34 0.12 24.33 -6.87
C PRO A 34 1.29 24.73 -5.97
N ALA A 35 2.44 24.07 -6.09
CA ALA A 35 3.67 24.40 -5.37
C ALA A 35 4.09 25.86 -5.55
N TYR A 36 3.79 26.48 -6.72
CA TYR A 36 4.08 27.88 -7.01
C TYR A 36 2.86 28.80 -6.90
N THR A 37 1.65 28.30 -7.22
CA THR A 37 0.44 29.14 -7.23
C THR A 37 -0.18 29.32 -5.85
N LYS A 38 0.18 28.46 -4.90
CA LYS A 38 -0.33 28.43 -3.52
C LYS A 38 0.80 28.36 -2.49
N GLU A 39 2.01 28.75 -2.86
CA GLU A 39 3.19 28.64 -1.99
C GLU A 39 2.93 29.31 -0.64
N ASP A 40 3.08 28.54 0.46
CA ASP A 40 2.83 28.98 1.83
C ASP A 40 4.01 28.69 2.78
N GLY A 41 5.07 28.06 2.26
CA GLY A 41 6.26 27.68 3.03
C GLY A 41 6.05 26.53 4.03
N VAL A 42 4.86 25.91 4.06
CA VAL A 42 4.50 24.84 5.02
C VAL A 42 4.08 23.57 4.31
N ASP A 43 2.96 23.63 3.59
CA ASP A 43 2.39 22.50 2.86
C ASP A 43 2.64 22.61 1.34
N TYR A 44 2.73 23.83 0.81
CA TYR A 44 3.00 24.14 -0.59
C TYR A 44 4.40 24.69 -0.73
N VAL A 45 5.37 23.79 -0.99
CA VAL A 45 6.81 24.14 -1.09
C VAL A 45 7.43 23.49 -2.32
N PRO A 46 7.98 24.27 -3.29
CA PRO A 46 8.57 23.69 -4.49
C PRO A 46 9.81 22.85 -4.19
N MET A 47 9.75 21.54 -4.36
CA MET A 47 10.86 20.60 -4.10
C MET A 47 11.53 20.11 -5.39
N ARG A 48 12.82 19.70 -5.29
CA ARG A 48 13.53 19.03 -6.40
C ARG A 48 12.87 17.71 -6.74
N GLY A 49 12.73 17.38 -8.04
CA GLY A 49 11.99 16.21 -8.51
C GLY A 49 12.44 14.88 -7.89
N TRP A 50 13.76 14.62 -7.82
CA TRP A 50 14.29 13.40 -7.20
C TRP A 50 13.91 13.26 -5.71
N LYS A 51 13.97 14.39 -4.98
CA LYS A 51 13.61 14.43 -3.55
C LYS A 51 12.11 14.14 -3.38
N ASN A 52 11.28 14.76 -4.24
CA ASN A 52 9.84 14.56 -4.22
C ASN A 52 9.45 13.11 -4.57
N SER A 53 10.11 12.50 -5.57
CA SER A 53 9.92 11.09 -5.91
C SER A 53 10.32 10.16 -4.77
N LEU A 54 11.45 10.43 -4.11
CA LEU A 54 11.89 9.63 -2.96
C LEU A 54 10.94 9.75 -1.77
N ILE A 55 10.44 10.97 -1.49
CA ILE A 55 9.43 11.19 -0.45
C ILE A 55 8.14 10.43 -0.80
N ASN A 56 7.73 10.45 -2.08
CA ASN A 56 6.56 9.68 -2.50
C ASN A 56 6.76 8.17 -2.26
N LEU A 57 7.91 7.62 -2.66
CA LEU A 57 8.23 6.21 -2.41
C LEU A 57 8.11 5.86 -0.92
N LEU A 58 8.71 6.68 -0.05
CA LEU A 58 8.67 6.46 1.40
C LEU A 58 7.27 6.65 2.02
N ASN A 59 6.41 7.43 1.38
CA ASN A 59 5.02 7.61 1.83
C ASN A 59 4.14 6.43 1.42
N ILE A 60 4.34 5.87 0.22
CA ILE A 60 3.53 4.77 -0.29
C ILE A 60 4.00 3.41 0.20
N ALA A 61 5.31 3.17 0.20
CA ALA A 61 5.90 1.91 0.60
C ALA A 61 5.97 1.78 2.14
N GLY A 62 4.87 1.36 2.74
CA GLY A 62 4.82 1.00 4.17
C GLY A 62 5.24 -0.46 4.42
N THR A 63 4.59 -1.12 5.37
CA THR A 63 4.78 -2.56 5.60
C THR A 63 4.20 -3.44 4.50
N GLY A 64 3.28 -2.90 3.71
CA GLY A 64 2.52 -3.63 2.71
C GLY A 64 3.38 -4.33 1.66
N PRO A 65 4.34 -3.67 0.98
CA PRO A 65 5.20 -4.31 -0.03
C PRO A 65 6.22 -5.29 0.55
N ILE A 66 6.27 -5.46 1.85
CA ILE A 66 7.11 -6.45 2.54
C ILE A 66 6.26 -7.61 3.04
N ILE A 67 5.35 -7.34 3.98
CA ILE A 67 4.54 -8.37 4.66
C ILE A 67 3.53 -9.01 3.69
N GLY A 68 2.88 -8.22 2.83
CA GLY A 68 1.92 -8.74 1.86
C GLY A 68 2.52 -9.77 0.90
N PRO A 69 3.63 -9.49 0.20
CA PRO A 69 4.30 -10.46 -0.67
C PRO A 69 4.87 -11.68 0.06
N ILE A 70 5.37 -11.53 1.29
CA ILE A 70 5.78 -12.66 2.14
C ILE A 70 4.62 -13.61 2.41
N GLN A 71 3.42 -13.07 2.67
CA GLN A 71 2.20 -13.88 2.81
C GLN A 71 1.70 -14.37 1.44
N GLY A 72 1.76 -13.56 0.41
CA GLY A 72 1.27 -13.88 -0.93
C GLY A 72 2.06 -14.98 -1.62
N ILE A 73 3.37 -15.12 -1.34
CA ILE A 73 4.19 -16.17 -1.95
C ILE A 73 3.81 -17.58 -1.50
N LEU A 74 3.03 -17.72 -0.44
CA LEU A 74 2.45 -19.01 -0.04
C LEU A 74 1.55 -19.61 -1.14
N PHE A 75 1.00 -18.79 -2.02
CA PHE A 75 0.29 -19.24 -3.23
C PHE A 75 1.21 -19.74 -4.34
N GLY A 76 2.52 -19.76 -4.11
CA GLY A 76 3.51 -20.28 -5.04
C GLY A 76 4.04 -19.27 -6.06
N PRO A 77 4.81 -19.76 -7.05
CA PRO A 77 5.56 -18.93 -7.99
C PRO A 77 4.69 -18.08 -8.93
N ILE A 78 3.38 -18.31 -8.97
CA ILE A 78 2.43 -17.47 -9.72
C ILE A 78 2.48 -16.00 -9.22
N ALA A 79 2.85 -15.78 -7.97
CA ALA A 79 3.04 -14.45 -7.41
C ALA A 79 4.06 -13.62 -8.21
N PHE A 80 5.11 -14.24 -8.74
CA PHE A 80 6.13 -13.55 -9.54
C PHE A 80 5.64 -13.02 -10.88
N LEU A 81 4.50 -13.50 -11.37
CA LEU A 81 3.85 -12.96 -12.57
C LEU A 81 2.71 -12.01 -12.22
N THR A 82 1.94 -12.35 -11.19
CA THR A 82 0.75 -11.60 -10.79
C THR A 82 1.11 -10.23 -10.20
N ILE A 83 2.16 -10.16 -9.37
CA ILE A 83 2.62 -8.90 -8.76
C ILE A 83 3.01 -7.88 -9.83
N PRO A 84 3.94 -8.16 -10.76
CA PRO A 84 4.36 -7.15 -11.75
C PRO A 84 3.25 -6.76 -12.73
N ILE A 85 2.44 -7.70 -13.20
CA ILE A 85 1.33 -7.40 -14.11
C ILE A 85 0.31 -6.50 -13.43
N GLY A 86 -0.11 -6.86 -12.22
CA GLY A 86 -1.08 -6.07 -11.47
C GLY A 86 -0.54 -4.70 -11.05
N ASN A 87 0.75 -4.61 -10.69
CA ASN A 87 1.42 -3.35 -10.38
C ASN A 87 1.38 -2.38 -11.56
N ILE A 88 1.77 -2.82 -12.77
CA ILE A 88 1.83 -1.96 -13.95
C ILE A 88 0.44 -1.47 -14.37
N ILE A 89 -0.50 -2.42 -14.53
CA ILE A 89 -1.82 -2.14 -15.10
C ILE A 89 -2.73 -1.47 -14.05
N GLY A 90 -2.66 -1.92 -12.81
CA GLY A 90 -3.50 -1.44 -11.71
C GLY A 90 -2.81 -0.34 -10.91
N GLY A 91 -1.78 -0.69 -10.14
CA GLY A 91 -1.19 0.19 -9.13
C GLY A 91 -0.52 1.42 -9.69
N ALA A 92 0.44 1.26 -10.60
CA ALA A 92 1.19 2.39 -11.14
C ALA A 92 0.31 3.34 -11.98
N MET A 93 -0.66 2.81 -12.72
CA MET A 93 -1.66 3.60 -13.42
C MET A 93 -2.57 4.35 -12.44
N HIS A 94 -3.05 3.67 -11.39
CA HIS A 94 -3.86 4.28 -10.32
C HIS A 94 -3.12 5.46 -9.66
N ASP A 95 -1.87 5.27 -9.26
CA ASP A 95 -1.08 6.29 -8.57
C ASP A 95 -0.78 7.47 -9.50
N TYR A 96 -0.44 7.18 -10.76
CA TYR A 96 -0.18 8.23 -11.74
C TYR A 96 -1.39 9.12 -11.97
N PHE A 97 -2.53 8.55 -12.30
CA PHE A 97 -3.73 9.35 -12.58
C PHE A 97 -4.26 10.04 -11.32
N SER A 98 -4.30 9.35 -10.17
CA SER A 98 -4.72 9.96 -8.90
C SER A 98 -3.84 11.15 -8.54
N GLY A 99 -2.52 11.02 -8.64
CA GLY A 99 -1.56 12.08 -8.35
C GLY A 99 -1.66 13.25 -9.33
N MET A 100 -1.77 12.97 -10.63
CA MET A 100 -1.84 14.01 -11.65
C MET A 100 -3.18 14.76 -11.65
N ILE A 101 -4.28 14.08 -11.36
CA ILE A 101 -5.59 14.73 -11.18
C ILE A 101 -5.57 15.61 -9.93
N CYS A 102 -5.04 15.09 -8.83
CA CYS A 102 -4.84 15.85 -7.59
C CYS A 102 -3.99 17.13 -7.85
N LEU A 103 -2.91 17.01 -8.62
CA LEU A 103 -2.06 18.14 -9.00
C LEU A 103 -2.85 19.21 -9.76
N ARG A 104 -3.65 18.82 -10.75
CA ARG A 104 -4.50 19.73 -11.54
C ARG A 104 -5.64 20.34 -10.73
N ASP A 105 -6.13 19.63 -9.73
CA ASP A 105 -7.15 20.12 -8.80
C ASP A 105 -6.55 20.95 -7.66
N GLY A 106 -5.30 21.38 -7.78
CA GLY A 106 -4.67 22.32 -6.86
C GLY A 106 -4.12 21.69 -5.57
N GLY A 107 -3.74 20.40 -5.60
CA GLY A 107 -3.23 19.67 -4.44
C GLY A 107 -4.32 19.31 -3.43
N THR A 108 -5.53 19.06 -3.91
CA THR A 108 -6.73 18.79 -3.10
C THR A 108 -6.67 17.38 -2.51
N GLN A 109 -7.11 17.21 -1.27
CA GLN A 109 -7.18 15.89 -0.60
C GLN A 109 -8.20 14.97 -1.32
N MET A 110 -7.97 13.65 -1.22
CA MET A 110 -8.80 12.65 -1.89
C MET A 110 -10.31 12.75 -1.54
N PRO A 111 -10.74 13.03 -0.29
CA PRO A 111 -12.16 13.24 0.00
C PRO A 111 -12.80 14.30 -0.87
N GLU A 112 -12.14 15.43 -1.07
CA GLU A 112 -12.66 16.52 -1.91
C GLU A 112 -12.69 16.13 -3.40
N MET A 113 -11.69 15.34 -3.87
CA MET A 113 -11.74 14.77 -5.23
C MET A 113 -12.96 13.85 -5.39
N ILE A 114 -13.25 13.00 -4.41
CA ILE A 114 -14.46 12.16 -4.40
C ILE A 114 -15.72 13.03 -4.42
N ARG A 115 -15.75 14.11 -3.65
CA ARG A 115 -16.88 15.07 -3.67
C ARG A 115 -17.09 15.66 -5.06
N ARG A 116 -15.99 16.01 -5.74
CA ARG A 116 -16.00 16.63 -7.07
C ARG A 116 -16.42 15.64 -8.17
N TYR A 117 -15.89 14.41 -8.14
CA TYR A 117 -16.03 13.44 -9.23
C TYR A 117 -17.08 12.35 -8.97
N SER A 118 -17.75 12.33 -7.82
CA SER A 118 -18.76 11.32 -7.48
C SER A 118 -20.07 11.94 -6.94
N ALA A 119 -21.03 11.08 -6.56
CA ALA A 119 -22.29 11.49 -5.96
C ALA A 119 -22.12 11.79 -4.45
N LYS A 120 -22.99 12.67 -3.89
CA LYS A 120 -22.96 13.05 -2.47
C LYS A 120 -22.98 11.88 -1.49
N GLY A 121 -23.72 10.80 -1.80
CA GLY A 121 -23.77 9.60 -0.95
C GLY A 121 -22.43 8.85 -0.92
N ILE A 122 -21.78 8.72 -2.07
CA ILE A 122 -20.46 8.09 -2.21
C ILE A 122 -19.41 8.89 -1.41
N TYR A 123 -19.45 10.23 -1.52
CA TYR A 123 -18.57 11.10 -0.76
C TYR A 123 -18.73 10.92 0.75
N LYS A 124 -19.96 10.90 1.27
CA LYS A 124 -20.22 10.71 2.71
C LYS A 124 -19.67 9.38 3.21
N PHE A 125 -19.95 8.31 2.46
CA PHE A 125 -19.44 6.97 2.79
C PHE A 125 -17.89 6.95 2.76
N TYR A 126 -17.28 7.47 1.69
CA TYR A 126 -15.84 7.53 1.55
C TYR A 126 -15.16 8.26 2.71
N ASN A 127 -15.72 9.41 3.13
CA ASN A 127 -15.14 10.20 4.22
C ASN A 127 -15.04 9.43 5.53
N VAL A 128 -16.10 8.72 5.91
CA VAL A 128 -16.07 7.86 7.10
C VAL A 128 -15.10 6.70 6.91
N PHE A 129 -15.18 6.06 5.74
CA PHE A 129 -14.38 4.88 5.45
C PHE A 129 -12.87 5.19 5.43
N VAL A 130 -12.45 6.29 4.79
CA VAL A 130 -11.03 6.69 4.75
C VAL A 130 -10.50 7.08 6.13
N CYS A 131 -11.31 7.71 6.98
CA CYS A 131 -10.91 8.01 8.35
C CYS A 131 -10.66 6.74 9.17
N VAL A 132 -11.56 5.76 9.09
CA VAL A 132 -11.37 4.46 9.74
C VAL A 132 -10.13 3.75 9.21
N MET A 133 -9.95 3.72 7.89
CA MET A 133 -8.78 3.10 7.27
C MET A 133 -7.47 3.76 7.71
N LEU A 134 -7.39 5.09 7.76
CA LEU A 134 -6.18 5.79 8.19
C LEU A 134 -5.86 5.58 9.68
N LEU A 135 -6.87 5.35 10.53
CA LEU A 135 -6.66 4.91 11.92
C LEU A 135 -6.04 3.50 11.96
N LEU A 136 -6.54 2.56 11.16
CA LEU A 136 -5.98 1.21 11.05
C LEU A 136 -4.53 1.26 10.53
N VAL A 137 -4.24 2.09 9.53
CA VAL A 137 -2.87 2.35 9.04
C VAL A 137 -1.96 2.82 10.16
N GLY A 138 -2.40 3.82 10.95
CA GLY A 138 -1.64 4.33 12.08
C GLY A 138 -1.28 3.23 13.08
N ALA A 139 -2.24 2.36 13.42
CA ALA A 139 -2.01 1.25 14.34
C ALA A 139 -1.09 0.17 13.76
N VAL A 140 -1.29 -0.25 12.49
CA VAL A 140 -0.43 -1.23 11.79
C VAL A 140 1.00 -0.72 11.70
N PHE A 141 1.20 0.56 11.40
CA PHE A 141 2.51 1.17 11.19
C PHE A 141 3.21 1.57 12.49
N ILE A 142 2.60 1.36 13.64
CA ILE A 142 3.28 1.29 14.95
C ILE A 142 3.58 -0.17 15.30
N TYR A 143 2.58 -1.06 15.12
CA TYR A 143 2.69 -2.47 15.49
C TYR A 143 3.83 -3.16 14.75
N THR A 144 3.82 -3.12 13.41
CA THR A 144 4.76 -3.91 12.59
C THR A 144 6.22 -3.50 12.76
N PRO A 145 6.61 -2.21 12.66
CA PRO A 145 7.99 -1.82 12.90
C PRO A 145 8.41 -2.04 14.35
N GLY A 146 7.50 -1.81 15.31
CA GLY A 146 7.79 -2.03 16.71
C GLY A 146 7.97 -3.49 17.06
N ASP A 147 7.18 -4.40 16.45
CA ASP A 147 7.32 -5.85 16.64
C ASP A 147 8.62 -6.38 16.01
N ILE A 148 8.93 -5.95 14.78
CA ILE A 148 10.19 -6.29 14.11
C ILE A 148 11.39 -5.75 14.92
N ALA A 149 11.34 -4.51 15.40
CA ALA A 149 12.39 -3.93 16.22
C ALA A 149 12.55 -4.72 17.54
N ALA A 150 11.47 -5.00 18.24
CA ALA A 150 11.51 -5.75 19.50
C ALA A 150 12.11 -7.14 19.29
N THR A 151 11.59 -7.92 18.35
CA THR A 151 11.92 -9.35 18.22
C THR A 151 13.16 -9.61 17.37
N GLN A 152 13.34 -8.89 16.26
CA GLN A 152 14.40 -9.18 15.29
C GLN A 152 15.67 -8.33 15.48
N LEU A 153 15.52 -7.07 15.96
CA LEU A 153 16.65 -6.17 16.18
C LEU A 153 17.20 -6.26 17.60
N PHE A 154 16.31 -6.19 18.61
CA PHE A 154 16.72 -6.18 20.03
C PHE A 154 16.65 -7.56 20.70
N GLY A 155 16.02 -8.57 20.09
CA GLY A 155 15.90 -9.91 20.63
C GLY A 155 14.97 -10.03 21.85
N PHE A 156 14.01 -9.10 22.00
CA PHE A 156 13.01 -9.18 23.08
C PHE A 156 11.93 -10.22 22.72
N ASP A 157 11.14 -10.65 23.71
CA ASP A 157 10.12 -11.68 23.53
C ASP A 157 8.89 -11.24 22.71
N GLY A 158 8.75 -9.93 22.45
CA GLY A 158 7.63 -9.37 21.69
C GLY A 158 6.24 -9.55 22.31
N LYS A 159 6.14 -10.02 23.56
CA LYS A 159 4.84 -10.29 24.22
C LYS A 159 4.14 -9.00 24.66
N ALA A 160 2.83 -9.09 24.81
CA ALA A 160 1.99 -7.99 25.34
C ALA A 160 2.35 -7.62 26.80
N THR A 161 2.95 -8.53 27.54
CA THR A 161 3.40 -8.33 28.92
C THR A 161 4.79 -7.69 29.03
N SER A 162 5.52 -7.58 27.92
CA SER A 162 6.89 -7.06 27.88
C SER A 162 6.91 -5.54 27.90
N VAL A 163 7.45 -4.95 28.95
CA VAL A 163 7.61 -3.48 29.08
C VAL A 163 8.49 -2.92 27.96
N SER A 164 9.55 -3.63 27.58
CA SER A 164 10.48 -3.22 26.53
C SER A 164 9.77 -3.07 25.16
N THR A 165 8.82 -3.95 24.84
CA THR A 165 8.01 -3.85 23.63
C THR A 165 7.15 -2.57 23.64
N TRP A 166 6.51 -2.26 24.75
CA TRP A 166 5.71 -1.03 24.88
C TRP A 166 6.54 0.25 24.87
N ILE A 167 7.78 0.22 25.35
CA ILE A 167 8.71 1.35 25.23
C ILE A 167 9.00 1.62 23.74
N ILE A 168 9.26 0.59 22.93
CA ILE A 168 9.50 0.75 21.50
C ILE A 168 8.28 1.35 20.80
N TYR A 169 7.07 0.82 21.08
CA TYR A 169 5.83 1.39 20.55
C TYR A 169 5.64 2.85 20.98
N GLY A 170 5.95 3.17 22.24
CA GLY A 170 5.89 4.52 22.77
C GLY A 170 6.83 5.51 22.07
N VAL A 171 8.04 5.07 21.71
CA VAL A 171 9.01 5.89 20.95
C VAL A 171 8.49 6.18 19.54
N ILE A 172 7.96 5.18 18.83
CA ILE A 172 7.37 5.35 17.48
C ILE A 172 6.15 6.27 17.56
N PHE A 173 5.30 6.08 18.55
CA PHE A 173 4.13 6.90 18.78
C PHE A 173 4.49 8.37 19.06
N LEU A 174 5.48 8.61 19.90
CA LEU A 174 5.98 9.95 20.20
C LEU A 174 6.52 10.64 18.95
N TYR A 175 7.25 9.89 18.11
CA TYR A 175 7.69 10.40 16.80
C TYR A 175 6.50 10.83 15.95
N TYR A 176 5.44 10.03 15.86
CA TYR A 176 4.25 10.38 15.06
C TYR A 176 3.53 11.62 15.60
N LEU A 177 3.43 11.76 16.91
CA LEU A 177 2.84 12.94 17.53
C LEU A 177 3.61 14.21 17.15
N ILE A 178 4.94 14.16 17.23
CA ILE A 178 5.83 15.25 16.83
C ILE A 178 5.67 15.53 15.33
N ALA A 179 5.79 14.52 14.46
CA ALA A 179 5.74 14.65 13.02
C ALA A 179 4.40 15.19 12.52
N THR A 180 3.28 14.85 13.18
CA THR A 180 1.95 15.33 12.80
C THR A 180 1.76 16.84 13.04
N VAL A 181 2.48 17.43 13.98
CA VAL A 181 2.33 18.83 14.40
C VAL A 181 3.27 19.76 13.62
N PHE A 182 4.52 19.33 13.36
CA PHE A 182 5.56 20.16 12.74
C PHE A 182 5.41 20.26 11.21
N PRO A 183 5.98 21.32 10.57
CA PRO A 183 5.97 21.47 9.11
C PRO A 183 6.66 20.31 8.39
N ILE A 184 6.14 19.96 7.22
CA ILE A 184 6.62 18.84 6.39
C ILE A 184 8.13 18.96 6.10
N ASP A 185 8.61 20.13 5.70
CA ASP A 185 10.00 20.31 5.28
C ASP A 185 11.00 20.22 6.45
N ALA A 186 10.57 20.51 7.66
CA ALA A 186 11.45 20.49 8.84
C ALA A 186 11.91 19.07 9.22
N ILE A 187 11.04 18.08 9.09
CA ILE A 187 11.32 16.68 9.46
C ILE A 187 11.47 15.83 8.20
N ILE A 188 10.42 15.75 7.38
CA ILE A 188 10.36 14.91 6.18
C ILE A 188 11.46 15.29 5.19
N GLY A 189 11.62 16.58 4.92
CA GLY A 189 12.58 17.05 3.95
C GLY A 189 14.05 16.75 4.27
N LYS A 190 14.42 16.56 5.54
CA LYS A 190 15.82 16.31 5.98
C LYS A 190 16.09 14.84 6.30
N ILE A 191 15.14 14.15 6.92
CA ILE A 191 15.31 12.79 7.42
C ILE A 191 15.03 11.76 6.33
N TYR A 192 14.02 11.97 5.48
CA TYR A 192 13.61 11.02 4.46
C TYR A 192 14.68 10.64 3.43
N PRO A 193 15.58 11.54 2.98
CA PRO A 193 16.67 11.12 2.10
C PRO A 193 17.58 10.06 2.70
N ILE A 194 17.84 10.12 4.01
CA ILE A 194 18.64 9.12 4.74
C ILE A 194 17.88 7.80 4.81
N PHE A 195 16.61 7.85 5.20
CA PHE A 195 15.75 6.68 5.30
C PHE A 195 15.54 6.01 3.94
N GLY A 196 15.35 6.80 2.88
CA GLY A 196 15.29 6.30 1.52
C GLY A 196 16.57 5.62 1.06
N GLY A 197 17.73 6.14 1.43
CA GLY A 197 19.02 5.50 1.18
C GLY A 197 19.13 4.13 1.86
N ILE A 198 18.74 4.02 3.13
CA ILE A 198 18.75 2.75 3.89
C ILE A 198 17.74 1.76 3.31
N LEU A 199 16.54 2.21 2.92
CA LEU A 199 15.55 1.37 2.24
C LEU A 199 16.07 0.78 0.93
N LEU A 200 16.63 1.65 0.07
CA LEU A 200 17.19 1.21 -1.21
C LEU A 200 18.37 0.26 -1.01
N PHE A 201 19.23 0.52 -0.02
CA PHE A 201 20.29 -0.41 0.38
C PHE A 201 19.70 -1.77 0.79
N SER A 202 18.65 -1.79 1.62
CA SER A 202 17.97 -3.01 2.03
C SER A 202 17.42 -3.78 0.83
N ALA A 203 16.64 -3.12 -0.03
CA ALA A 203 16.00 -3.76 -1.19
C ALA A 203 17.03 -4.28 -2.20
N ILE A 204 18.04 -3.48 -2.54
CA ILE A 204 19.11 -3.87 -3.47
C ILE A 204 19.99 -4.94 -2.84
N GLY A 205 20.31 -4.84 -1.55
CA GLY A 205 21.10 -5.84 -0.84
C GLY A 205 20.43 -7.20 -0.82
N VAL A 206 19.14 -7.25 -0.46
CA VAL A 206 18.35 -8.50 -0.50
C VAL A 206 18.27 -9.03 -1.94
N PHE A 207 18.02 -8.16 -2.92
CA PHE A 207 18.00 -8.55 -4.33
C PHE A 207 19.31 -9.21 -4.79
N ILE A 208 20.46 -8.58 -4.51
CA ILE A 208 21.78 -9.14 -4.84
C ILE A 208 22.00 -10.43 -4.07
N GLY A 209 21.66 -10.47 -2.79
CA GLY A 209 21.77 -11.63 -1.92
C GLY A 209 21.04 -12.85 -2.48
N ILE A 210 19.85 -12.70 -3.07
CA ILE A 210 19.09 -13.79 -3.70
C ILE A 210 19.92 -14.48 -4.79
N PHE A 211 20.65 -13.73 -5.62
CA PHE A 211 21.48 -14.29 -6.69
C PHE A 211 22.81 -14.85 -6.15
N VAL A 212 23.47 -14.13 -5.25
CA VAL A 212 24.78 -14.53 -4.70
C VAL A 212 24.67 -15.83 -3.90
N THR A 213 23.59 -16.00 -3.12
CA THR A 213 23.35 -17.21 -2.33
C THR A 213 22.72 -18.35 -3.14
N GLY A 214 22.29 -18.09 -4.37
CA GLY A 214 21.61 -19.08 -5.20
C GLY A 214 20.29 -19.55 -4.61
N MET A 215 19.46 -18.63 -4.08
CA MET A 215 18.18 -18.97 -3.45
C MET A 215 17.34 -19.94 -4.31
N PRO A 216 16.83 -21.04 -3.73
CA PRO A 216 16.03 -22.02 -4.46
C PRO A 216 14.61 -21.49 -4.71
N LEU A 217 14.42 -20.79 -5.84
CA LEU A 217 13.11 -20.31 -6.27
C LEU A 217 12.46 -21.29 -7.24
N ILE A 218 11.21 -21.67 -6.94
CA ILE A 218 10.39 -22.53 -7.81
C ILE A 218 9.87 -21.70 -8.98
N ASN A 219 9.78 -22.30 -10.18
CA ASN A 219 9.18 -21.68 -11.36
C ASN A 219 7.73 -22.12 -11.54
N VAL A 220 6.96 -21.37 -12.33
CA VAL A 220 5.54 -21.70 -12.60
C VAL A 220 5.34 -23.02 -13.34
N TRP A 221 6.35 -23.53 -14.04
CA TRP A 221 6.35 -24.82 -14.74
C TRP A 221 6.97 -25.95 -13.94
N ASP A 222 7.52 -25.68 -12.73
CA ASP A 222 8.05 -26.71 -11.83
C ASP A 222 6.90 -27.41 -11.09
N SER A 223 7.17 -28.52 -10.41
CA SER A 223 6.20 -29.13 -9.51
C SER A 223 6.04 -28.30 -8.24
N TRP A 224 4.81 -27.93 -7.90
CA TRP A 224 4.45 -27.22 -6.66
C TRP A 224 4.01 -28.17 -5.55
N ALA A 225 3.98 -29.49 -5.84
CA ALA A 225 3.51 -30.53 -4.92
C ALA A 225 4.63 -31.04 -3.99
N ALA A 226 5.87 -30.62 -4.19
CA ALA A 226 6.97 -30.98 -3.28
C ALA A 226 6.72 -30.34 -1.91
N PRO A 227 6.80 -31.11 -0.81
CA PRO A 227 6.66 -30.56 0.54
C PRO A 227 7.82 -29.60 0.82
N VAL A 228 7.49 -28.40 1.32
CA VAL A 228 8.47 -27.39 1.71
C VAL A 228 8.91 -27.62 3.15
N LEU A 229 7.97 -27.95 4.02
CA LEU A 229 8.22 -28.20 5.45
C LEU A 229 7.11 -29.05 6.07
N SER A 230 7.47 -29.81 7.11
CA SER A 230 6.50 -30.38 8.02
C SER A 230 6.01 -29.30 8.97
N LEU A 231 4.71 -29.05 8.96
CA LEU A 231 4.06 -28.11 9.89
C LEU A 231 3.51 -28.90 11.06
N THR A 232 3.79 -28.47 12.29
CA THR A 232 3.13 -28.99 13.48
C THR A 232 1.93 -28.09 13.80
N GLY A 233 0.72 -28.61 13.64
CA GLY A 233 -0.49 -27.91 14.04
C GLY A 233 -0.55 -27.66 15.54
N ALA A 234 -1.40 -26.73 15.98
CA ALA A 234 -1.61 -26.42 17.40
C ALA A 234 -2.13 -27.61 18.21
N ASP A 235 -2.68 -28.62 17.52
CA ASP A 235 -3.17 -29.89 18.05
C ASP A 235 -2.10 -31.01 18.05
N GLY A 236 -0.86 -30.71 17.66
CA GLY A 236 0.24 -31.64 17.55
C GLY A 236 0.21 -32.51 16.28
N THR A 237 -0.71 -32.28 15.35
CA THR A 237 -0.72 -32.96 14.07
C THR A 237 0.42 -32.47 13.19
N VAL A 238 1.18 -33.39 12.57
CA VAL A 238 2.24 -33.05 11.62
C VAL A 238 1.65 -33.10 10.22
N GLY A 239 1.49 -31.91 9.61
CA GLY A 239 1.11 -31.73 8.22
C GLY A 239 2.31 -31.34 7.36
N THR A 240 2.21 -31.53 6.05
CA THR A 240 3.17 -31.02 5.08
C THR A 240 2.57 -29.82 4.37
N PHE A 241 3.33 -28.72 4.25
CA PHE A 241 2.95 -27.59 3.42
C PHE A 241 3.40 -27.85 1.99
N THR A 242 2.47 -27.67 1.04
CA THR A 242 2.82 -27.58 -0.39
C THR A 242 2.21 -26.29 -0.98
N TYR A 243 2.90 -25.66 -1.92
CA TYR A 243 2.35 -24.50 -2.64
C TYR A 243 1.11 -24.89 -3.47
N ALA A 244 1.05 -26.14 -3.98
CA ALA A 244 -0.08 -26.64 -4.75
C ALA A 244 -1.34 -26.72 -3.92
N ASP A 245 -1.26 -27.27 -2.70
CA ASP A 245 -2.40 -27.37 -1.80
C ASP A 245 -2.87 -25.99 -1.35
N TYR A 246 -1.94 -25.10 -1.00
CA TYR A 246 -2.28 -23.74 -0.59
C TYR A 246 -2.95 -22.95 -1.73
N PHE A 247 -2.46 -23.09 -2.97
CA PHE A 247 -3.09 -22.48 -4.15
C PHE A 247 -4.47 -23.03 -4.43
N SER A 248 -4.63 -24.35 -4.42
CA SER A 248 -5.88 -25.03 -4.78
C SER A 248 -7.00 -24.78 -3.76
N ASN A 249 -6.66 -24.77 -2.46
CA ASN A 249 -7.62 -24.62 -1.36
C ASN A 249 -7.75 -23.19 -0.86
N GLY A 250 -6.79 -22.31 -1.18
CA GLY A 250 -6.67 -20.97 -0.60
C GLY A 250 -7.49 -19.89 -1.29
N HIS A 251 -8.36 -20.20 -2.25
CA HIS A 251 -9.15 -19.21 -2.99
C HIS A 251 -8.30 -18.03 -3.51
N PHE A 252 -7.35 -18.36 -4.37
CA PHE A 252 -6.30 -17.45 -4.84
C PHE A 252 -6.78 -16.02 -5.16
N LEU A 253 -7.81 -15.86 -6.01
CA LEU A 253 -8.22 -14.52 -6.43
C LEU A 253 -8.59 -13.61 -5.23
N PRO A 254 -9.60 -13.91 -4.38
CA PRO A 254 -9.95 -12.98 -3.32
C PRO A 254 -8.90 -12.87 -2.22
N ILE A 255 -8.19 -13.94 -1.88
CA ILE A 255 -7.23 -13.94 -0.77
C ILE A 255 -5.91 -13.30 -1.18
N PHE A 256 -5.32 -13.71 -2.30
CA PHE A 256 -4.03 -13.21 -2.78
C PHE A 256 -4.05 -11.69 -3.01
N PHE A 257 -5.04 -11.20 -3.78
CA PHE A 257 -5.10 -9.79 -4.15
C PHE A 257 -5.46 -8.86 -2.98
N VAL A 258 -6.15 -9.35 -1.96
CA VAL A 258 -6.31 -8.60 -0.70
C VAL A 258 -5.02 -8.65 0.12
N THR A 259 -4.36 -9.80 0.21
CA THR A 259 -3.14 -9.99 1.01
C THR A 259 -1.96 -9.19 0.45
N VAL A 260 -1.74 -9.24 -0.88
CA VAL A 260 -0.66 -8.49 -1.56
C VAL A 260 -1.17 -7.10 -1.98
N ALA A 261 -1.82 -6.40 -1.06
CA ALA A 261 -2.40 -5.09 -1.31
C ALA A 261 -1.37 -4.08 -1.82
N CYS A 262 -0.39 -3.78 -1.01
CA CYS A 262 0.70 -2.88 -1.37
C CYS A 262 1.68 -3.59 -2.29
N GLY A 263 2.21 -3.24 -3.27
CA GLY A 263 3.09 -3.93 -4.23
C GLY A 263 2.37 -4.29 -5.53
N ILE A 264 1.04 -4.52 -5.50
CA ILE A 264 0.21 -4.64 -6.69
C ILE A 264 -0.61 -3.36 -6.90
N LEU A 265 -1.40 -2.97 -5.92
CA LEU A 265 -2.29 -1.81 -5.93
C LEU A 265 -2.62 -1.42 -4.50
N SER A 266 -2.60 -0.13 -4.18
CA SER A 266 -2.93 0.37 -2.85
C SER A 266 -3.79 1.62 -2.93
N GLY A 267 -4.99 1.55 -2.40
CA GLY A 267 -5.88 2.71 -2.29
C GLY A 267 -5.38 3.77 -1.31
N PHE A 268 -4.57 3.36 -0.33
CA PHE A 268 -3.90 4.27 0.61
C PHE A 268 -3.04 5.31 -0.14
N HIS A 269 -2.40 4.92 -1.25
CA HIS A 269 -1.54 5.82 -2.04
C HIS A 269 -2.30 7.07 -2.49
N SER A 270 -3.57 6.94 -2.87
CA SER A 270 -4.40 8.08 -3.27
C SER A 270 -4.58 9.12 -2.14
N THR A 271 -4.48 8.71 -0.89
CA THR A 271 -4.53 9.63 0.26
C THR A 271 -3.24 10.43 0.45
N GLN A 272 -2.12 9.97 -0.13
CA GLN A 272 -0.81 10.61 -0.04
C GLN A 272 -0.54 11.56 -1.21
N THR A 273 -1.29 11.46 -2.30
CA THR A 273 -1.07 12.24 -3.52
C THR A 273 -1.11 13.74 -3.30
N ALA A 274 -1.95 14.24 -2.38
CA ALA A 274 -2.05 15.66 -2.09
C ALA A 274 -0.75 16.24 -1.52
N ILE A 275 -0.08 15.50 -0.62
CA ILE A 275 1.19 15.91 -0.01
C ILE A 275 2.25 16.10 -1.10
N ILE A 276 2.32 15.16 -2.03
CA ILE A 276 3.30 15.15 -3.11
C ILE A 276 2.97 16.20 -4.19
N SER A 277 1.69 16.30 -4.57
CA SER A 277 1.24 17.26 -5.58
C SER A 277 1.46 18.72 -5.17
N ARG A 278 1.38 19.01 -3.86
CA ARG A 278 1.65 20.34 -3.30
C ARG A 278 3.13 20.75 -3.38
N THR A 279 4.03 19.81 -3.65
CA THR A 279 5.48 20.04 -3.69
C THR A 279 6.11 19.85 -5.07
N MET A 280 5.32 19.42 -6.06
CA MET A 280 5.81 19.19 -7.43
C MET A 280 6.02 20.50 -8.20
N LYS A 281 7.19 20.64 -8.87
CA LYS A 281 7.53 21.80 -9.68
C LYS A 281 6.95 21.78 -11.09
N SER A 282 6.64 20.61 -11.63
CA SER A 282 6.16 20.46 -13.02
C SER A 282 5.34 19.19 -13.18
N GLU A 283 4.26 19.24 -14.00
CA GLU A 283 3.48 18.07 -14.39
C GLU A 283 4.33 16.99 -15.09
N ARG A 284 5.39 17.38 -15.81
CA ARG A 284 6.29 16.45 -16.50
C ARG A 284 7.06 15.51 -15.57
N GLN A 285 7.12 15.83 -14.27
CA GLN A 285 7.72 14.97 -13.24
C GLN A 285 6.76 13.84 -12.80
N GLY A 286 5.48 13.91 -13.15
CA GLY A 286 4.43 13.03 -12.65
C GLY A 286 4.70 11.56 -12.87
N ARG A 287 5.20 11.15 -14.07
CA ARG A 287 5.54 9.76 -14.33
C ARG A 287 6.63 9.25 -13.40
N ASN A 288 7.70 10.02 -13.19
CA ASN A 288 8.77 9.61 -12.29
C ASN A 288 8.31 9.59 -10.83
N THR A 289 7.48 10.57 -10.44
CA THR A 289 7.09 10.76 -9.05
C THR A 289 5.98 9.80 -8.61
N PHE A 290 4.97 9.54 -9.46
CA PHE A 290 3.86 8.65 -9.11
C PHE A 290 4.00 7.26 -9.73
N TYR A 291 4.09 7.16 -11.06
CA TYR A 291 4.11 5.88 -11.76
C TYR A 291 5.34 5.05 -11.40
N ASN A 292 6.54 5.60 -11.60
CA ASN A 292 7.78 4.85 -11.42
C ASN A 292 8.05 4.52 -9.94
N MET A 293 7.57 5.32 -8.99
CA MET A 293 7.73 4.99 -7.57
C MET A 293 6.84 3.82 -7.16
N MET A 294 5.63 3.71 -7.72
CA MET A 294 4.81 2.51 -7.53
C MET A 294 5.44 1.27 -8.19
N VAL A 295 6.08 1.42 -9.34
CA VAL A 295 6.85 0.31 -9.97
C VAL A 295 8.02 -0.11 -9.08
N LEU A 296 8.72 0.84 -8.47
CA LEU A 296 9.81 0.55 -7.52
C LEU A 296 9.29 -0.15 -6.25
N GLU A 297 8.09 0.20 -5.78
CA GLU A 297 7.41 -0.55 -4.72
C GLU A 297 7.09 -1.99 -5.16
N GLY A 298 6.64 -2.19 -6.39
CA GLY A 298 6.45 -3.52 -6.99
C GLY A 298 7.74 -4.33 -7.06
N PHE A 299 8.87 -3.69 -7.36
CA PHE A 299 10.19 -4.32 -7.29
C PHE A 299 10.52 -4.78 -5.86
N ILE A 300 10.30 -3.93 -4.85
CA ILE A 300 10.47 -4.28 -3.45
C ILE A 300 9.60 -5.50 -3.09
N ALA A 301 8.34 -5.51 -3.50
CA ALA A 301 7.42 -6.61 -3.28
C ALA A 301 7.92 -7.93 -3.90
N MET A 302 8.41 -7.88 -5.13
CA MET A 302 9.00 -9.04 -5.82
C MET A 302 10.22 -9.59 -5.08
N VAL A 303 11.10 -8.73 -4.60
CA VAL A 303 12.31 -9.10 -3.86
C VAL A 303 11.96 -9.78 -2.55
N TRP A 304 10.99 -9.26 -1.79
CA TRP A 304 10.55 -9.87 -0.53
C TRP A 304 9.80 -11.19 -0.73
N ALA A 305 9.00 -11.30 -1.79
CA ALA A 305 8.39 -12.58 -2.17
C ALA A 305 9.45 -13.65 -2.48
N ALA A 306 10.50 -13.28 -3.24
CA ALA A 306 11.59 -14.18 -3.58
C ALA A 306 12.42 -14.58 -2.35
N GLY A 307 12.77 -13.62 -1.49
CA GLY A 307 13.47 -13.88 -0.24
C GLY A 307 12.69 -14.84 0.66
N ALA A 308 11.38 -14.63 0.80
CA ALA A 308 10.51 -15.51 1.58
C ALA A 308 10.43 -16.93 0.99
N MET A 309 10.18 -17.07 -0.32
CA MET A 309 10.17 -18.39 -0.97
C MET A 309 11.49 -19.12 -0.75
N GLY A 310 12.64 -18.43 -0.88
CA GLY A 310 13.95 -19.01 -0.70
C GLY A 310 14.16 -19.54 0.72
N VAL A 311 13.85 -18.77 1.77
CA VAL A 311 14.02 -19.23 3.17
C VAL A 311 13.02 -20.33 3.54
N TYR A 312 11.83 -20.35 2.94
CA TYR A 312 10.88 -21.45 3.11
C TYR A 312 11.40 -22.74 2.47
N ASN A 313 11.92 -22.68 1.25
CA ASN A 313 12.46 -23.84 0.53
C ASN A 313 13.77 -24.38 1.15
N LEU A 314 14.50 -23.54 1.89
CA LEU A 314 15.67 -23.94 2.67
C LEU A 314 15.31 -24.43 4.09
N ALA A 315 14.05 -24.50 4.45
CA ALA A 315 13.59 -24.85 5.79
C ALA A 315 14.16 -23.96 6.91
N LEU A 316 14.52 -22.71 6.60
CA LEU A 316 15.02 -21.73 7.56
C LEU A 316 13.89 -21.01 8.31
N GLN A 317 12.70 -21.00 7.72
CA GLN A 317 11.50 -20.39 8.26
C GLN A 317 10.27 -21.21 7.86
N GLU A 318 9.34 -21.34 8.77
CA GLU A 318 8.06 -21.99 8.53
C GLU A 318 7.18 -21.15 7.58
N PRO A 319 6.61 -21.75 6.50
CA PRO A 319 5.71 -21.05 5.58
C PRO A 319 4.35 -20.79 6.23
N ASN A 320 4.26 -19.72 6.99
CA ASN A 320 3.06 -19.34 7.74
C ASN A 320 2.81 -17.83 7.64
N ALA A 321 1.60 -17.45 7.24
CA ALA A 321 1.21 -16.05 7.09
C ALA A 321 1.32 -15.24 8.39
N THR A 322 1.13 -15.88 9.55
CA THR A 322 1.23 -15.22 10.88
C THR A 322 2.67 -14.90 11.27
N LEU A 323 3.66 -15.56 10.67
CA LEU A 323 5.08 -15.41 10.97
C LEU A 323 5.78 -14.43 10.00
N ALA A 324 5.05 -13.68 9.20
CA ALA A 324 5.63 -12.81 8.16
C ALA A 324 6.63 -11.76 8.72
N THR A 325 6.39 -11.21 9.91
CA THR A 325 7.34 -10.29 10.57
C THR A 325 8.65 -10.98 10.96
N GLY A 326 8.59 -12.22 11.43
CA GLY A 326 9.77 -13.06 11.72
C GLY A 326 10.55 -13.41 10.46
N THR A 327 9.85 -13.73 9.37
CA THR A 327 10.45 -14.05 8.06
C THR A 327 11.35 -12.91 7.56
N VAL A 328 11.00 -11.66 7.80
CA VAL A 328 11.83 -10.49 7.46
C VAL A 328 13.23 -10.61 8.06
N GLY A 329 13.32 -10.95 9.35
CA GLY A 329 14.60 -11.09 10.05
C GLY A 329 15.45 -12.22 9.50
N VAL A 330 14.82 -13.37 9.19
CA VAL A 330 15.51 -14.54 8.62
C VAL A 330 16.07 -14.21 7.24
N VAL A 331 15.27 -13.60 6.35
CA VAL A 331 15.70 -13.16 5.01
C VAL A 331 16.88 -12.20 5.10
N CYS A 332 16.79 -11.15 5.92
CA CYS A 332 17.87 -10.18 6.08
C CYS A 332 19.17 -10.81 6.57
N LYS A 333 19.10 -11.62 7.62
CA LYS A 333 20.29 -12.24 8.22
C LYS A 333 20.94 -13.28 7.30
N TYR A 334 20.12 -14.10 6.64
CA TYR A 334 20.62 -15.15 5.73
C TYR A 334 21.31 -14.56 4.50
N LEU A 335 20.69 -13.54 3.87
CA LEU A 335 21.20 -12.97 2.62
C LEU A 335 22.33 -11.96 2.81
N LEU A 336 22.36 -11.22 3.91
CA LEU A 336 23.28 -10.10 4.11
C LEU A 336 24.22 -10.29 5.30
N GLY A 337 24.14 -11.44 5.98
CA GLY A 337 24.91 -11.71 7.19
C GLY A 337 24.51 -10.83 8.37
N ASN A 338 25.28 -10.85 9.45
CA ASN A 338 24.91 -10.16 10.68
C ASN A 338 24.86 -8.63 10.52
N VAL A 339 25.91 -8.02 9.98
CA VAL A 339 25.99 -6.54 9.88
C VAL A 339 25.05 -6.01 8.81
N GLY A 340 25.13 -6.55 7.59
CA GLY A 340 24.24 -6.16 6.48
C GLY A 340 22.78 -6.42 6.81
N GLY A 341 22.47 -7.53 7.47
CA GLY A 341 21.13 -7.88 7.92
C GLY A 341 20.53 -6.89 8.93
N ILE A 342 21.34 -6.39 9.88
CA ILE A 342 20.89 -5.35 10.82
C ILE A 342 20.59 -4.04 10.09
N ILE A 343 21.45 -3.61 9.16
CA ILE A 343 21.21 -2.40 8.36
C ILE A 343 19.93 -2.56 7.52
N ALA A 344 19.74 -3.71 6.91
CA ALA A 344 18.54 -4.00 6.14
C ALA A 344 17.25 -4.00 7.01
N LEU A 345 17.32 -4.59 8.21
CA LEU A 345 16.22 -4.55 9.17
C LEU A 345 15.86 -3.13 9.59
N ILE A 346 16.85 -2.27 9.82
CA ILE A 346 16.59 -0.85 10.12
C ILE A 346 15.84 -0.20 8.96
N GLY A 347 16.21 -0.49 7.69
CA GLY A 347 15.47 -0.01 6.52
C GLY A 347 14.02 -0.45 6.51
N VAL A 348 13.74 -1.70 6.84
CA VAL A 348 12.38 -2.25 6.93
C VAL A 348 11.58 -1.64 8.08
N ILE A 349 12.22 -1.38 9.23
CA ILE A 349 11.57 -0.76 10.40
C ILE A 349 11.21 0.70 10.11
N VAL A 350 12.11 1.45 9.48
CA VAL A 350 11.92 2.87 9.20
C VAL A 350 10.82 3.13 8.17
N LEU A 351 10.64 2.24 7.23
CA LEU A 351 9.70 2.38 6.12
C LEU A 351 8.24 2.62 6.59
N PRO A 352 7.63 1.75 7.41
CA PRO A 352 6.29 2.01 7.92
C PRO A 352 6.23 3.22 8.87
N ILE A 353 7.34 3.56 9.54
CA ILE A 353 7.38 4.74 10.41
C ILE A 353 7.20 6.03 9.58
N THR A 354 7.83 6.12 8.41
CA THR A 354 7.65 7.27 7.52
C THR A 354 6.25 7.34 6.92
N SER A 355 5.69 6.21 6.51
CA SER A 355 4.33 6.15 5.96
C SER A 355 3.26 6.43 7.03
N GLY A 356 3.49 6.03 8.28
CA GLY A 356 2.54 6.22 9.38
C GLY A 356 2.38 7.68 9.79
N ASP A 357 3.46 8.45 9.82
CA ASP A 357 3.36 9.88 10.14
C ASP A 357 2.57 10.64 9.09
N THR A 358 2.78 10.33 7.80
CA THR A 358 2.03 10.95 6.71
C THR A 358 0.58 10.48 6.64
N ALA A 359 0.29 9.23 7.01
CA ALA A 359 -1.07 8.71 7.13
C ALA A 359 -1.88 9.45 8.21
N LEU A 360 -1.31 9.61 9.41
CA LEU A 360 -1.97 10.33 10.50
C LEU A 360 -2.09 11.83 10.22
N ARG A 361 -1.13 12.42 9.51
CA ARG A 361 -1.23 13.78 8.98
C ARG A 361 -2.38 13.90 7.96
N ALA A 362 -2.49 12.95 7.02
CA ALA A 362 -3.57 12.93 6.04
C ALA A 362 -4.94 12.79 6.73
N LEU A 363 -5.05 11.95 7.76
CA LEU A 363 -6.27 11.82 8.56
C LEU A 363 -6.65 13.15 9.24
N ARG A 364 -5.69 13.80 9.91
CA ARG A 364 -5.89 15.09 10.55
C ARG A 364 -6.34 16.16 9.55
N LEU A 365 -5.70 16.24 8.38
CA LEU A 365 -6.05 17.19 7.33
C LEU A 365 -7.44 16.90 6.75
N SER A 366 -7.75 15.63 6.46
CA SER A 366 -9.08 15.22 5.94
C SER A 366 -10.21 15.56 6.92
N LEU A 367 -10.00 15.31 8.22
CA LEU A 367 -10.97 15.68 9.26
C LEU A 367 -11.09 17.19 9.40
N SER A 368 -9.98 17.94 9.35
CA SER A 368 -10.04 19.41 9.44
C SER A 368 -10.78 20.04 8.28
N GLU A 369 -10.57 19.54 7.06
CA GLU A 369 -11.29 20.00 5.85
C GLU A 369 -12.79 19.65 5.93
N THR A 370 -13.12 18.42 6.35
CA THR A 370 -14.50 17.93 6.44
C THR A 370 -15.31 18.64 7.53
N LEU A 371 -14.70 18.88 8.69
CA LEU A 371 -15.31 19.50 9.86
C LEU A 371 -15.14 21.03 9.91
N HIS A 372 -14.45 21.61 8.92
CA HIS A 372 -14.11 23.04 8.84
C HIS A 372 -13.36 23.53 10.08
N ILE A 373 -12.44 22.72 10.65
CA ILE A 373 -11.64 23.04 11.82
C ILE A 373 -10.36 23.76 11.38
N ASP A 374 -10.16 24.97 11.88
CA ASP A 374 -8.95 25.74 11.61
C ASP A 374 -7.69 25.05 12.21
N GLN A 375 -6.65 24.96 11.40
CA GLN A 375 -5.34 24.32 11.71
C GLN A 375 -4.18 25.32 11.65
N SER A 376 -4.44 26.61 11.77
CA SER A 376 -3.45 27.68 11.62
C SER A 376 -2.35 27.65 12.69
N THR A 377 -2.66 27.15 13.91
CA THR A 377 -1.71 27.11 15.01
C THR A 377 -1.41 25.67 15.48
N ASN A 378 -0.22 25.45 16.05
CA ASN A 378 0.16 24.14 16.60
C ASN A 378 -0.81 23.64 17.69
N GLY A 379 -1.33 24.54 18.53
CA GLY A 379 -2.31 24.19 19.55
C GLY A 379 -3.62 23.63 18.96
N LYS A 380 -4.11 24.19 17.85
CA LYS A 380 -5.31 23.69 17.13
C LYS A 380 -5.03 22.34 16.47
N ARG A 381 -3.83 22.15 15.92
CA ARG A 381 -3.37 20.87 15.33
C ARG A 381 -3.33 19.78 16.40
N ILE A 382 -2.75 20.06 17.58
CA ILE A 382 -2.68 19.11 18.70
C ILE A 382 -4.08 18.74 19.19
N LYS A 383 -4.99 19.70 19.38
CA LYS A 383 -6.37 19.43 19.83
C LYS A 383 -7.11 18.45 18.92
N LEU A 384 -6.92 18.51 17.60
CA LEU A 384 -7.51 17.57 16.67
C LEU A 384 -6.74 16.24 16.62
N ALA A 385 -5.43 16.27 16.81
CA ALA A 385 -4.60 15.06 16.77
C ALA A 385 -4.81 14.16 18.01
N LEU A 386 -5.02 14.72 19.19
CA LEU A 386 -5.16 13.94 20.44
C LEU A 386 -6.23 12.84 20.38
N PRO A 387 -7.50 13.10 19.99
CA PRO A 387 -8.50 12.04 19.88
C PRO A 387 -8.15 10.99 18.81
N ILE A 388 -7.51 11.39 17.70
CA ILE A 388 -7.02 10.46 16.67
C ILE A 388 -6.00 9.51 17.30
N PHE A 389 -5.01 10.04 18.01
CA PHE A 389 -3.97 9.25 18.65
C PHE A 389 -4.50 8.35 19.77
N ALA A 390 -5.50 8.80 20.53
CA ALA A 390 -6.17 7.97 21.54
C ALA A 390 -6.83 6.74 20.91
N LEU A 391 -7.51 6.91 19.76
CA LEU A 391 -8.10 5.80 19.01
C LEU A 391 -7.04 4.85 18.46
N VAL A 392 -5.93 5.37 17.91
CA VAL A 392 -4.80 4.55 17.42
C VAL A 392 -4.21 3.71 18.55
N ILE A 393 -4.03 4.28 19.76
CA ILE A 393 -3.56 3.53 20.93
C ILE A 393 -4.54 2.42 21.29
N ALA A 394 -5.84 2.71 21.33
CA ALA A 394 -6.86 1.70 21.65
C ALA A 394 -6.81 0.51 20.69
N ILE A 395 -6.70 0.78 19.37
CA ILE A 395 -6.57 -0.25 18.33
C ILE A 395 -5.25 -1.04 18.50
N LEU A 396 -4.13 -0.35 18.78
CA LEU A 396 -2.83 -0.98 19.00
C LEU A 396 -2.84 -1.90 20.22
N VAL A 397 -3.42 -1.44 21.35
CA VAL A 397 -3.56 -2.24 22.57
C VAL A 397 -4.40 -3.49 22.29
N PHE A 398 -5.56 -3.35 21.63
CA PHE A 398 -6.37 -4.49 21.23
C PHE A 398 -5.57 -5.47 20.36
N ALA A 399 -4.86 -4.97 19.34
CA ALA A 399 -4.09 -5.82 18.42
C ALA A 399 -2.95 -6.56 19.13
N LYS A 400 -2.36 -5.97 20.18
CA LYS A 400 -1.25 -6.58 20.90
C LYS A 400 -1.68 -7.52 22.03
N THR A 401 -2.80 -7.24 22.68
CA THR A 401 -3.28 -8.05 23.82
C THR A 401 -4.16 -9.24 23.41
N ASN A 402 -4.77 -9.19 22.22
CA ASN A 402 -5.57 -10.29 21.70
C ASN A 402 -4.67 -11.26 20.90
N SER A 403 -4.82 -12.58 21.11
CA SER A 403 -4.01 -13.62 20.44
C SER A 403 -4.06 -13.54 18.91
N ASN A 404 -5.21 -13.17 18.33
CA ASN A 404 -5.42 -13.01 16.89
C ASN A 404 -5.49 -11.52 16.49
N GLY A 405 -5.21 -10.60 17.41
CA GLY A 405 -5.46 -9.18 17.23
C GLY A 405 -4.72 -8.57 16.05
N PHE A 406 -3.44 -8.90 15.87
CA PHE A 406 -2.66 -8.44 14.72
C PHE A 406 -3.25 -8.94 13.39
N MET A 407 -3.62 -10.21 13.29
CA MET A 407 -4.19 -10.75 12.04
C MET A 407 -5.55 -10.15 11.71
N ILE A 408 -6.36 -9.86 12.73
CA ILE A 408 -7.63 -9.13 12.55
C ILE A 408 -7.34 -7.73 12.02
N LEU A 409 -6.46 -6.98 12.70
CA LEU A 409 -6.05 -5.64 12.29
C LEU A 409 -5.49 -5.62 10.87
N TRP A 410 -4.57 -6.56 10.54
CA TRP A 410 -3.96 -6.69 9.22
C TRP A 410 -4.97 -6.97 8.13
N ARG A 411 -5.92 -7.87 8.35
CA ARG A 411 -6.98 -8.21 7.39
C ARG A 411 -7.92 -7.04 7.11
N TYR A 412 -8.34 -6.31 8.15
CA TYR A 412 -9.13 -5.09 7.97
C TYR A 412 -8.35 -4.01 7.21
N PHE A 413 -7.08 -3.80 7.58
CA PHE A 413 -6.21 -2.86 6.89
C PHE A 413 -6.05 -3.22 5.41
N ALA A 414 -5.70 -4.47 5.10
CA ALA A 414 -5.49 -4.92 3.73
C ALA A 414 -6.75 -4.80 2.87
N TRP A 415 -7.90 -5.26 3.39
CA TRP A 415 -9.19 -5.15 2.70
C TRP A 415 -9.62 -3.69 2.51
N ALA A 416 -9.54 -2.86 3.54
CA ALA A 416 -9.92 -1.46 3.47
C ALA A 416 -9.03 -0.69 2.49
N ASN A 417 -7.73 -1.00 2.49
CA ASN A 417 -6.77 -0.43 1.56
C ASN A 417 -7.16 -0.71 0.09
N GLN A 418 -7.47 -1.97 -0.24
CA GLN A 418 -7.92 -2.32 -1.59
C GLN A 418 -9.26 -1.67 -1.93
N THR A 419 -10.18 -1.60 -0.99
CA THR A 419 -11.50 -0.98 -1.18
C THR A 419 -11.38 0.52 -1.49
N LEU A 420 -10.42 1.25 -0.91
CA LEU A 420 -10.17 2.66 -1.23
C LEU A 420 -9.80 2.88 -2.70
N SER A 421 -9.08 1.94 -3.32
CA SER A 421 -8.70 2.07 -4.74
C SER A 421 -9.89 2.16 -5.69
N LEU A 422 -11.02 1.54 -5.32
CA LEU A 422 -12.25 1.58 -6.13
C LEU A 422 -12.78 2.99 -6.30
N PHE A 423 -12.68 3.81 -5.26
CA PHE A 423 -13.10 5.22 -5.30
C PHE A 423 -12.15 6.05 -6.15
N ALA A 424 -10.84 5.77 -6.09
CA ALA A 424 -9.88 6.43 -6.96
C ALA A 424 -10.11 6.07 -8.44
N PHE A 425 -10.34 4.80 -8.77
CA PHE A 425 -10.71 4.39 -10.12
C PHE A 425 -12.01 5.03 -10.63
N LEU A 426 -12.99 5.18 -9.75
CA LEU A 426 -14.22 5.92 -10.06
C LEU A 426 -13.92 7.38 -10.42
N CYS A 427 -13.08 8.07 -9.63
CA CYS A 427 -12.67 9.45 -9.90
C CYS A 427 -11.89 9.56 -11.21
N ILE A 428 -10.94 8.68 -11.46
CA ILE A 428 -10.14 8.65 -12.69
C ILE A 428 -11.07 8.44 -13.90
N THR A 429 -12.01 7.51 -13.79
CA THR A 429 -13.00 7.24 -14.85
C THR A 429 -13.86 8.49 -15.14
N ALA A 430 -14.40 9.12 -14.11
CA ALA A 430 -15.20 10.33 -14.25
C ALA A 430 -14.39 11.48 -14.88
N TRP A 431 -13.16 11.69 -14.41
CA TRP A 431 -12.23 12.66 -14.96
C TRP A 431 -11.94 12.42 -16.45
N MET A 432 -11.72 11.17 -16.85
CA MET A 432 -11.49 10.82 -18.26
C MET A 432 -12.68 11.19 -19.15
N PHE A 433 -13.90 10.91 -18.71
CA PHE A 433 -15.10 11.32 -19.45
C PHE A 433 -15.23 12.83 -19.55
N GLU A 434 -14.99 13.58 -18.47
CA GLU A 434 -15.09 15.03 -18.42
C GLU A 434 -14.05 15.74 -19.30
N ASN A 435 -12.86 15.14 -19.44
CA ASN A 435 -11.76 15.72 -20.22
C ASN A 435 -11.66 15.18 -21.67
N GLY A 436 -12.75 14.62 -22.21
CA GLY A 436 -12.81 14.13 -23.58
C GLY A 436 -11.95 12.87 -23.82
N LYS A 437 -11.52 12.20 -22.76
CA LYS A 437 -10.67 10.99 -22.79
C LYS A 437 -11.47 9.71 -22.56
N GLY A 438 -12.79 9.75 -22.70
CA GLY A 438 -13.71 8.64 -22.42
C GLY A 438 -13.36 7.33 -23.17
N LYS A 439 -12.71 7.41 -24.35
CA LYS A 439 -12.21 6.23 -25.07
C LYS A 439 -11.14 5.44 -24.29
N TRP A 440 -10.49 6.06 -23.32
CA TRP A 440 -9.46 5.45 -22.47
C TRP A 440 -10.00 5.05 -21.08
N ALA A 441 -11.29 5.24 -20.82
CA ALA A 441 -11.92 4.94 -19.52
C ALA A 441 -11.81 3.44 -19.13
N TRP A 442 -11.56 2.55 -20.09
CA TRP A 442 -11.28 1.14 -19.82
C TRP A 442 -10.04 0.94 -18.89
N MET A 443 -9.06 1.85 -18.95
CA MET A 443 -7.85 1.77 -18.14
C MET A 443 -8.14 1.69 -16.63
N PRO A 444 -8.91 2.61 -16.02
CA PRO A 444 -9.32 2.50 -14.62
C PRO A 444 -10.50 1.56 -14.40
N MET A 445 -11.37 1.33 -15.41
CA MET A 445 -12.57 0.51 -15.24
C MET A 445 -12.27 -0.98 -15.13
N ILE A 446 -11.30 -1.51 -15.89
CA ILE A 446 -10.92 -2.92 -15.82
C ILE A 446 -10.37 -3.28 -14.45
N PRO A 447 -9.32 -2.63 -13.92
CA PRO A 447 -8.86 -2.92 -12.56
C PRO A 447 -9.93 -2.58 -11.51
N GLY A 448 -10.71 -1.53 -11.67
CA GLY A 448 -11.82 -1.19 -10.77
C GLY A 448 -12.90 -2.28 -10.71
N CYS A 449 -13.26 -2.87 -11.85
CA CYS A 449 -14.15 -4.02 -11.93
C CYS A 449 -13.56 -5.24 -11.21
N PHE A 450 -12.32 -5.57 -11.53
CA PHE A 450 -11.61 -6.70 -10.94
C PHE A 450 -11.50 -6.57 -9.42
N TYR A 451 -11.05 -5.43 -8.93
CA TYR A 451 -10.92 -5.21 -7.48
C TYR A 451 -12.27 -5.06 -6.76
N THR A 452 -13.33 -4.63 -7.44
CA THR A 452 -14.69 -4.70 -6.88
C THR A 452 -15.08 -6.15 -6.62
N PHE A 453 -14.86 -7.03 -7.60
CA PHE A 453 -15.06 -8.47 -7.42
C PHE A 453 -14.24 -9.00 -6.23
N ILE A 454 -12.94 -8.70 -6.18
CA ILE A 454 -12.03 -9.15 -5.12
C ILE A 454 -12.50 -8.69 -3.73
N CYS A 455 -12.68 -7.38 -3.54
CA CYS A 455 -13.00 -6.80 -2.23
C CYS A 455 -14.37 -7.25 -1.70
N ILE A 456 -15.36 -7.35 -2.59
CA ILE A 456 -16.72 -7.78 -2.20
C ILE A 456 -16.75 -9.28 -1.91
N THR A 457 -16.14 -10.11 -2.75
CA THR A 457 -16.06 -11.57 -2.50
C THR A 457 -15.33 -11.83 -1.18
N TYR A 458 -14.20 -11.14 -0.94
CA TYR A 458 -13.43 -11.31 0.29
C TYR A 458 -14.25 -10.95 1.53
N ILE A 459 -14.84 -9.76 1.60
CA ILE A 459 -15.57 -9.32 2.79
C ILE A 459 -16.87 -10.10 3.01
N ALA A 460 -17.48 -10.57 1.94
CA ALA A 460 -18.66 -11.44 2.04
C ALA A 460 -18.33 -12.76 2.73
N ASN A 461 -17.19 -13.37 2.43
CA ASN A 461 -16.78 -14.65 3.02
C ASN A 461 -16.01 -14.49 4.34
N ALA A 462 -15.13 -13.50 4.47
CA ALA A 462 -14.20 -13.42 5.59
C ALA A 462 -14.91 -13.37 6.95
N HIS A 463 -14.29 -14.00 7.99
CA HIS A 463 -14.77 -13.92 9.37
C HIS A 463 -14.79 -12.48 9.94
N ILE A 464 -13.95 -11.60 9.39
CA ILE A 464 -13.99 -10.17 9.72
C ILE A 464 -15.14 -9.42 9.05
N GLY A 465 -15.91 -10.08 8.17
CA GLY A 465 -17.03 -9.53 7.40
C GLY A 465 -18.33 -10.30 7.67
N PHE A 466 -18.96 -10.79 6.60
CA PHE A 466 -20.31 -11.37 6.68
C PHE A 466 -20.33 -12.89 6.86
N ASN A 467 -19.20 -13.56 6.79
CA ASN A 467 -19.04 -15.00 6.95
C ASN A 467 -19.98 -15.85 6.06
N ILE A 468 -20.22 -15.36 4.84
CA ILE A 468 -21.07 -16.05 3.84
C ILE A 468 -20.22 -17.16 3.18
N PRO A 469 -20.76 -18.34 2.86
CA PRO A 469 -20.05 -19.38 2.13
C PRO A 469 -19.46 -18.88 0.81
N TRP A 470 -18.38 -19.52 0.31
CA TRP A 470 -17.65 -19.07 -0.86
C TRP A 470 -18.50 -18.92 -2.12
N THR A 471 -19.34 -19.93 -2.43
CA THR A 471 -20.13 -19.90 -3.68
C THR A 471 -21.04 -18.68 -3.78
N PRO A 472 -21.91 -18.35 -2.82
CA PRO A 472 -22.69 -17.12 -2.87
C PRO A 472 -21.81 -15.86 -2.77
N SER A 473 -20.66 -15.87 -2.06
CA SER A 473 -19.74 -14.74 -2.02
C SER A 473 -19.18 -14.41 -3.40
N TYR A 474 -18.81 -15.41 -4.20
CA TYR A 474 -18.39 -15.22 -5.59
C TYR A 474 -19.49 -14.62 -6.46
N ILE A 475 -20.73 -15.10 -6.31
CA ILE A 475 -21.89 -14.56 -7.07
C ILE A 475 -22.12 -13.08 -6.72
N ILE A 476 -22.12 -12.74 -5.43
CA ILE A 476 -22.26 -11.36 -4.95
C ILE A 476 -21.13 -10.48 -5.54
N GLY A 477 -19.90 -10.97 -5.49
CA GLY A 477 -18.73 -10.28 -6.05
C GLY A 477 -18.89 -9.98 -7.54
N VAL A 478 -19.32 -10.96 -8.34
CA VAL A 478 -19.56 -10.77 -9.80
C VAL A 478 -20.67 -9.74 -10.05
N VAL A 479 -21.81 -9.86 -9.34
CA VAL A 479 -22.92 -8.92 -9.50
C VAL A 479 -22.50 -7.49 -9.18
N CYS A 480 -21.75 -7.30 -8.07
CA CYS A 480 -21.24 -5.97 -7.70
C CYS A 480 -20.22 -5.44 -8.69
N ALA A 481 -19.36 -6.28 -9.24
CA ALA A 481 -18.37 -5.89 -10.25
C ALA A 481 -19.05 -5.42 -11.55
N VAL A 482 -20.07 -6.12 -12.02
CA VAL A 482 -20.88 -5.69 -13.17
C VAL A 482 -21.61 -4.38 -12.87
N ALA A 483 -22.22 -4.27 -11.70
CA ALA A 483 -22.91 -3.04 -11.27
C ALA A 483 -21.94 -1.84 -11.20
N TYR A 484 -20.70 -2.06 -10.75
CA TYR A 484 -19.63 -1.03 -10.73
C TYR A 484 -19.34 -0.50 -12.15
N VAL A 485 -19.13 -1.39 -13.14
CA VAL A 485 -18.86 -0.99 -14.52
C VAL A 485 -20.03 -0.20 -15.12
N VAL A 486 -21.26 -0.70 -14.93
CA VAL A 486 -22.48 -0.04 -15.43
C VAL A 486 -22.60 1.35 -14.79
N ALA A 487 -22.42 1.45 -13.47
CA ALA A 487 -22.49 2.72 -12.74
C ALA A 487 -21.43 3.72 -13.22
N CYS A 488 -20.18 3.27 -13.41
CA CYS A 488 -19.10 4.10 -13.94
C CYS A 488 -19.40 4.63 -15.34
N CYS A 489 -19.90 3.78 -16.24
CA CYS A 489 -20.27 4.18 -17.60
C CYS A 489 -21.43 5.17 -17.61
N MET A 490 -22.51 4.88 -16.89
CA MET A 490 -23.69 5.74 -16.85
C MET A 490 -23.38 7.09 -16.22
N TYR A 491 -22.69 7.08 -15.07
CA TYR A 491 -22.33 8.29 -14.36
C TYR A 491 -21.37 9.15 -15.16
N GLY A 492 -20.29 8.57 -15.70
CA GLY A 492 -19.30 9.29 -16.48
C GLY A 492 -19.89 9.94 -17.74
N LYS A 493 -20.71 9.20 -18.53
CA LYS A 493 -21.37 9.73 -19.70
C LYS A 493 -22.35 10.86 -19.36
N LYS A 494 -23.20 10.68 -18.33
CA LYS A 494 -24.15 11.71 -17.88
C LYS A 494 -23.45 12.99 -17.46
N ARG A 495 -22.31 12.87 -16.78
CA ARG A 495 -21.52 14.00 -16.33
C ARG A 495 -20.84 14.74 -17.47
N ALA A 496 -20.26 14.02 -18.41
CA ALA A 496 -19.68 14.60 -19.63
C ALA A 496 -20.72 15.37 -20.46
N ALA A 497 -21.92 14.82 -20.63
CA ALA A 497 -23.02 15.46 -21.34
C ALA A 497 -23.46 16.78 -20.66
N ARG A 498 -23.51 16.83 -19.33
CA ARG A 498 -23.85 18.08 -18.58
C ARG A 498 -22.80 19.17 -18.77
N LEU A 499 -21.52 18.79 -18.78
CA LEU A 499 -20.44 19.77 -19.00
C LEU A 499 -20.43 20.31 -20.43
N LEU A 500 -20.80 19.50 -21.43
CA LEU A 500 -20.95 19.95 -22.81
C LEU A 500 -22.14 20.90 -22.97
N ALA A 501 -23.23 20.66 -22.24
CA ALA A 501 -24.43 21.52 -22.27
C ALA A 501 -24.26 22.85 -21.52
N SER A 502 -23.25 22.96 -20.65
CA SER A 502 -22.94 24.18 -19.88
C SER A 502 -21.87 25.07 -20.54
N LYS A 503 -21.29 24.64 -21.65
CA LYS A 503 -20.36 25.41 -22.51
C LYS A 503 -21.13 26.06 -23.67
#